data_5d97f727fedc8c30fff036d05737cdef
#
_entry.id   5d97f727fedc8c30fff036d05737cdef
#
_cell.length_a   1.000
_cell.length_b   1.000
_cell.length_c   1.000
_cell.angle_alpha   90.00
_cell.angle_beta   90.00
_cell.angle_gamma   90.00
#
_symmetry.space_group_name_H-M   'P 1'
#
loop_
_entity.id
_entity.type
_entity.pdbx_description
1 polymer ?
#
loop_
_entity_poly.entity_id
_entity_poly.type
_entity_poly.pdbx_seq_one_letter_code
_entity_poly.pdbx_strand_id
1 'polypeptide(L)'
;LIEIPQIGFDAQSLTGTVQTGLGMYARGIARALEKKRELISLELLWPKDRKPFSATGERILWEMFNLPSKAKAAKSDLIHLPCFGVPRLTSIPRVVTAHDLIILKHPDMMPPGSRWYFSYWIPQSYRSADHIIAVSDCTKNDLVEYLNIKPEKITVVHHGIDQSFFNVPAVENIASVKDRYGIFERFFMMVGSFERRKNVELAIDAFSILAKDHEEVQLVLVGSSSEYRERMIEKANDYGLEDRIIFTGYLQDRDVATLYSICTAFLFPSSHEGFGLPLLEAMAAGAPVIASDIRVLKEIGGDAPCYVQEGKIEALMGSMERMLVDENIREECRVRGRSRAELFSWDDAADKTIEVYMNVLGMRGFDGIPARVT
;
A
#
# COMPACT_ATOMS: atom_id res chain seq x y z
N LEU A 1 -27.18 -2.22 28.85
CA LEU A 1 -25.82 -1.90 28.41
C LEU A 1 -25.54 -2.77 27.18
N ILE A 2 -25.29 -2.16 26.06
CA ILE A 2 -24.81 -2.89 24.86
C ILE A 2 -23.40 -3.36 25.19
N GLU A 3 -23.17 -4.67 25.13
CA GLU A 3 -21.86 -5.26 25.42
C GLU A 3 -20.91 -4.88 24.26
N ILE A 4 -19.81 -4.20 24.59
CA ILE A 4 -18.79 -3.77 23.60
C ILE A 4 -18.01 -5.01 23.16
N PRO A 5 -18.01 -5.39 21.87
CA PRO A 5 -17.34 -6.61 21.43
C PRO A 5 -15.82 -6.50 21.53
N GLN A 6 -15.20 -7.60 21.94
CA GLN A 6 -13.75 -7.76 22.03
C GLN A 6 -13.20 -8.26 20.70
N ILE A 7 -12.41 -7.44 20.01
CA ILE A 7 -11.79 -7.78 18.73
C ILE A 7 -10.34 -8.19 18.94
N GLY A 8 -10.02 -9.44 18.63
CA GLY A 8 -8.65 -9.91 18.56
C GLY A 8 -8.02 -9.54 17.22
N PHE A 9 -7.03 -8.66 17.21
CA PHE A 9 -6.35 -8.20 16.01
C PHE A 9 -4.99 -8.88 15.86
N ASP A 10 -4.75 -9.58 14.74
CA ASP A 10 -3.46 -10.21 14.48
C ASP A 10 -2.37 -9.15 14.28
N ALA A 11 -1.47 -9.05 15.26
CA ALA A 11 -0.40 -8.06 15.29
C ALA A 11 0.89 -8.53 14.59
N GLN A 12 0.88 -9.66 13.87
CA GLN A 12 2.07 -10.20 13.20
C GLN A 12 2.67 -9.21 12.19
N SER A 13 1.82 -8.53 11.41
CA SER A 13 2.26 -7.53 10.42
C SER A 13 2.79 -6.23 11.03
N LEU A 14 2.59 -6.02 12.33
CA LEU A 14 3.16 -4.91 13.09
C LEU A 14 4.59 -5.21 13.59
N THR A 15 5.05 -6.47 13.44
CA THR A 15 6.40 -6.88 13.82
C THR A 15 7.39 -6.50 12.72
N GLY A 16 8.51 -5.91 13.07
CA GLY A 16 9.55 -5.55 12.11
C GLY A 16 9.86 -4.06 12.09
N THR A 17 11.10 -3.76 11.73
CA THR A 17 11.65 -2.40 11.72
C THR A 17 11.47 -1.71 10.36
N VAL A 18 11.37 -2.50 9.28
CA VAL A 18 11.17 -1.97 7.92
C VAL A 18 9.67 -1.86 7.65
N GLN A 19 9.22 -0.67 7.28
CA GLN A 19 7.82 -0.44 6.94
C GLN A 19 7.53 -1.01 5.54
N THR A 20 6.72 -2.05 5.51
CA THR A 20 6.12 -2.57 4.26
C THR A 20 4.73 -1.98 4.08
N GLY A 21 4.19 -1.98 2.87
CA GLY A 21 2.81 -1.53 2.62
C GLY A 21 1.77 -2.26 3.49
N LEU A 22 1.96 -3.57 3.74
CA LEU A 22 1.12 -4.35 4.65
C LEU A 22 1.25 -3.89 6.11
N GLY A 23 2.47 -3.60 6.55
CA GLY A 23 2.72 -3.07 7.89
C GLY A 23 2.15 -1.66 8.09
N MET A 24 2.21 -0.82 7.06
CA MET A 24 1.60 0.51 7.06
C MET A 24 0.08 0.43 7.19
N TYR A 25 -0.57 -0.42 6.39
CA TYR A 25 -2.00 -0.68 6.51
C TYR A 25 -2.37 -1.16 7.92
N ALA A 26 -1.74 -2.24 8.40
CA ALA A 26 -2.05 -2.81 9.71
C ALA A 26 -1.90 -1.79 10.85
N ARG A 27 -0.87 -0.94 10.77
CA ARG A 27 -0.64 0.13 11.77
C ARG A 27 -1.68 1.24 11.65
N GLY A 28 -2.00 1.68 10.43
CA GLY A 28 -2.99 2.72 10.19
C GLY A 28 -4.36 2.33 10.70
N ILE A 29 -4.85 1.13 10.31
CA ILE A 29 -6.16 0.64 10.71
C ILE A 29 -6.22 0.33 12.22
N ALA A 30 -5.17 -0.30 12.81
CA ALA A 30 -5.15 -0.60 14.23
C ALA A 30 -5.23 0.69 15.07
N ARG A 31 -4.43 1.72 14.74
CA ARG A 31 -4.48 3.03 15.41
C ARG A 31 -5.85 3.71 15.29
N ALA A 32 -6.49 3.61 14.14
CA ALA A 32 -7.82 4.19 13.94
C ALA A 32 -8.89 3.44 14.72
N LEU A 33 -8.83 2.10 14.74
CA LEU A 33 -9.73 1.27 15.55
C LEU A 33 -9.54 1.50 17.05
N GLU A 34 -8.30 1.68 17.53
CA GLU A 34 -8.00 1.99 18.94
C GLU A 34 -8.65 3.30 19.42
N LYS A 35 -8.93 4.26 18.54
CA LYS A 35 -9.64 5.49 18.88
C LYS A 35 -11.13 5.30 19.09
N LYS A 36 -11.72 4.19 18.61
CA LYS A 36 -13.17 3.89 18.64
C LYS A 36 -13.55 3.01 19.84
N ARG A 37 -12.96 3.26 21.02
CA ARG A 37 -13.12 2.44 22.24
C ARG A 37 -14.56 2.40 22.78
N GLU A 38 -15.38 3.33 22.39
CA GLU A 38 -16.81 3.36 22.69
C GLU A 38 -17.62 2.33 21.87
N LEU A 39 -17.08 1.85 20.75
CA LEU A 39 -17.72 0.90 19.83
C LEU A 39 -17.16 -0.50 19.95
N ILE A 40 -15.85 -0.63 20.13
CA ILE A 40 -15.12 -1.91 20.19
C ILE A 40 -14.01 -1.88 21.24
N SER A 41 -13.65 -3.05 21.76
CA SER A 41 -12.42 -3.27 22.52
C SER A 41 -11.41 -3.99 21.62
N LEU A 42 -10.26 -3.38 21.33
CA LEU A 42 -9.24 -3.95 20.44
C LEU A 42 -8.10 -4.56 21.26
N GLU A 43 -7.83 -5.86 21.06
CA GLU A 43 -6.72 -6.59 21.65
C GLU A 43 -5.71 -7.00 20.58
N LEU A 44 -4.48 -6.48 20.66
CA LEU A 44 -3.40 -6.82 19.73
C LEU A 44 -2.79 -8.18 20.09
N LEU A 45 -3.02 -9.19 19.26
CA LEU A 45 -2.53 -10.55 19.45
C LEU A 45 -1.13 -10.70 18.83
N TRP A 46 -0.11 -10.62 19.67
CA TRP A 46 1.30 -10.64 19.26
C TRP A 46 1.85 -12.06 19.15
N PRO A 47 2.68 -12.34 18.10
CA PRO A 47 3.55 -13.53 18.11
C PRO A 47 4.56 -13.49 19.27
N LYS A 48 5.13 -14.66 19.58
CA LYS A 48 6.16 -14.76 20.63
C LYS A 48 7.32 -13.81 20.28
N ASP A 49 7.83 -13.12 21.29
CA ASP A 49 8.95 -12.16 21.19
C ASP A 49 8.69 -10.95 20.27
N ARG A 50 7.49 -10.79 19.75
CA ARG A 50 7.12 -9.69 18.81
C ARG A 50 8.07 -9.56 17.63
N LYS A 51 8.55 -10.70 17.11
CA LYS A 51 9.47 -10.75 15.96
C LYS A 51 8.73 -11.18 14.69
N PRO A 52 9.17 -10.70 13.51
CA PRO A 52 8.67 -11.22 12.24
C PRO A 52 9.05 -12.70 12.08
N PHE A 53 8.21 -13.45 11.39
CA PHE A 53 8.50 -14.85 11.11
C PHE A 53 9.65 -14.98 10.10
N SER A 54 10.58 -15.86 10.39
CA SER A 54 11.73 -16.17 9.53
C SER A 54 11.39 -17.19 8.43
N ALA A 55 10.34 -18.00 8.65
CA ALA A 55 9.93 -19.06 7.74
C ALA A 55 8.41 -19.17 7.61
N THR A 56 7.96 -19.65 6.44
CA THR A 56 6.53 -19.91 6.15
C THR A 56 5.91 -20.87 7.15
N GLY A 57 6.66 -21.87 7.62
CA GLY A 57 6.18 -22.83 8.63
C GLY A 57 5.83 -22.19 9.97
N GLU A 58 6.61 -21.22 10.45
CA GLU A 58 6.31 -20.48 11.67
C GLU A 58 5.00 -19.68 11.54
N ARG A 59 4.76 -19.08 10.36
CA ARG A 59 3.51 -18.39 10.06
C ARG A 59 2.33 -19.32 10.07
N ILE A 60 2.42 -20.49 9.44
CA ILE A 60 1.34 -21.49 9.45
C ILE A 60 1.02 -21.96 10.86
N LEU A 61 2.06 -22.23 11.68
CA LEU A 61 1.86 -22.61 13.09
C LEU A 61 1.19 -21.49 13.90
N TRP A 62 1.55 -20.25 13.63
CA TRP A 62 0.90 -19.09 14.23
C TRP A 62 -0.58 -19.02 13.85
N GLU A 63 -0.88 -19.04 12.56
CA GLU A 63 -2.26 -18.94 12.04
C GLU A 63 -3.14 -20.12 12.52
N MET A 64 -2.60 -21.34 12.53
CA MET A 64 -3.38 -22.53 12.86
C MET A 64 -3.65 -22.71 14.35
N PHE A 65 -2.67 -22.41 15.20
CA PHE A 65 -2.70 -22.83 16.61
C PHE A 65 -2.52 -21.67 17.59
N ASN A 66 -1.51 -20.85 17.40
CA ASN A 66 -1.13 -19.84 18.39
C ASN A 66 -2.11 -18.66 18.40
N LEU A 67 -2.49 -18.15 17.25
CA LEU A 67 -3.42 -17.03 17.11
C LEU A 67 -4.81 -17.40 17.68
N PRO A 68 -5.44 -18.53 17.31
CA PRO A 68 -6.72 -18.95 17.92
C PRO A 68 -6.64 -19.13 19.43
N SER A 69 -5.55 -19.71 19.93
CA SER A 69 -5.34 -19.90 21.37
C SER A 69 -5.24 -18.56 22.10
N LYS A 70 -4.52 -17.58 21.54
CA LYS A 70 -4.43 -16.23 22.12
C LYS A 70 -5.76 -15.50 22.06
N ALA A 71 -6.49 -15.57 20.95
CA ALA A 71 -7.80 -14.98 20.80
C ALA A 71 -8.80 -15.55 21.84
N LYS A 72 -8.77 -16.88 22.06
CA LYS A 72 -9.58 -17.52 23.10
C LYS A 72 -9.20 -17.05 24.51
N ALA A 73 -7.90 -16.94 24.81
CA ALA A 73 -7.40 -16.43 26.07
C ALA A 73 -7.79 -14.97 26.35
N ALA A 74 -7.79 -14.15 25.29
CA ALA A 74 -8.24 -12.77 25.28
C ALA A 74 -9.77 -12.62 25.29
N LYS A 75 -10.53 -13.73 25.23
CA LYS A 75 -12.01 -13.75 25.13
C LYS A 75 -12.51 -12.93 23.93
N SER A 76 -11.80 -13.02 22.81
CA SER A 76 -12.18 -12.31 21.59
C SER A 76 -13.49 -12.86 21.02
N ASP A 77 -14.42 -11.97 20.68
CA ASP A 77 -15.68 -12.29 20.01
C ASP A 77 -15.45 -12.45 18.49
N LEU A 78 -14.42 -11.80 17.95
CA LEU A 78 -14.03 -11.84 16.55
C LEU A 78 -12.51 -11.73 16.41
N ILE A 79 -11.94 -12.37 15.39
CA ILE A 79 -10.53 -12.22 15.01
C ILE A 79 -10.44 -11.45 13.70
N HIS A 80 -9.71 -10.33 13.68
CA HIS A 80 -9.32 -9.62 12.45
C HIS A 80 -7.89 -9.94 12.06
N LEU A 81 -7.70 -10.41 10.84
CA LEU A 81 -6.42 -10.66 10.22
C LEU A 81 -6.17 -9.56 9.19
N PRO A 82 -5.30 -8.59 9.48
CA PRO A 82 -5.04 -7.46 8.56
C PRO A 82 -4.29 -7.89 7.30
N CYS A 83 -3.79 -9.13 7.26
CA CYS A 83 -3.18 -9.76 6.08
C CYS A 83 -3.00 -11.26 6.29
N PHE A 84 -2.68 -11.97 5.22
CA PHE A 84 -2.32 -13.39 5.20
C PHE A 84 -3.45 -14.39 5.51
N GLY A 85 -3.08 -15.54 6.09
CA GLY A 85 -3.95 -16.70 6.20
C GLY A 85 -4.90 -16.65 7.40
N VAL A 86 -6.04 -17.29 7.24
CA VAL A 86 -7.12 -17.33 8.23
C VAL A 86 -7.04 -18.62 9.04
N PRO A 87 -7.10 -18.57 10.38
CA PRO A 87 -7.16 -19.77 11.21
C PRO A 87 -8.40 -20.61 10.89
N ARG A 88 -8.19 -21.91 10.73
CA ARG A 88 -9.28 -22.85 10.38
C ARG A 88 -9.80 -23.64 11.58
N LEU A 89 -9.02 -23.69 12.66
CA LEU A 89 -9.31 -24.48 13.88
C LEU A 89 -9.82 -23.57 15.01
N THR A 90 -10.86 -22.81 14.73
CA THR A 90 -11.52 -21.96 15.74
C THR A 90 -12.99 -21.79 15.43
N SER A 91 -13.81 -21.65 16.46
CA SER A 91 -15.22 -21.25 16.37
C SER A 91 -15.42 -19.73 16.45
N ILE A 92 -14.37 -18.97 16.75
CA ILE A 92 -14.43 -17.51 16.80
C ILE A 92 -14.56 -16.99 15.36
N PRO A 93 -15.53 -16.10 15.05
CA PRO A 93 -15.69 -15.49 13.73
C PRO A 93 -14.42 -14.76 13.26
N ARG A 94 -14.15 -14.80 11.96
CA ARG A 94 -12.90 -14.30 11.37
C ARG A 94 -13.17 -13.34 10.21
N VAL A 95 -12.61 -12.16 10.32
CA VAL A 95 -12.55 -11.19 9.24
C VAL A 95 -11.11 -11.09 8.75
N VAL A 96 -10.89 -11.13 7.44
CA VAL A 96 -9.55 -11.01 6.84
C VAL A 96 -9.52 -9.85 5.85
N THR A 97 -8.43 -9.10 5.83
CA THR A 97 -8.19 -8.11 4.78
C THR A 97 -7.35 -8.72 3.65
N ALA A 98 -7.91 -8.67 2.44
CA ALA A 98 -7.24 -9.08 1.20
C ALA A 98 -6.67 -7.85 0.50
N HIS A 99 -5.33 -7.84 0.32
CA HIS A 99 -4.62 -6.72 -0.30
C HIS A 99 -4.53 -6.87 -1.81
N ASP A 100 -4.17 -8.04 -2.29
CA ASP A 100 -4.14 -8.39 -3.70
C ASP A 100 -4.20 -9.91 -3.91
N LEU A 101 -4.33 -10.31 -5.16
CA LEU A 101 -4.25 -11.70 -5.60
C LEU A 101 -3.19 -11.86 -6.69
N ILE A 102 -2.19 -10.96 -6.71
CA ILE A 102 -1.15 -10.93 -7.74
C ILE A 102 -0.42 -12.27 -7.86
N ILE A 103 -0.27 -12.97 -6.75
CA ILE A 103 0.42 -14.26 -6.69
C ILE A 103 -0.34 -15.36 -7.46
N LEU A 104 -1.67 -15.26 -7.53
CA LEU A 104 -2.47 -16.18 -8.34
C LEU A 104 -2.35 -15.89 -9.83
N LYS A 105 -2.15 -14.60 -10.18
CA LYS A 105 -1.92 -14.17 -11.57
C LYS A 105 -0.48 -14.43 -12.02
N HIS A 106 0.48 -14.27 -11.11
CA HIS A 106 1.93 -14.37 -11.38
C HIS A 106 2.64 -15.23 -10.31
N PRO A 107 2.40 -16.55 -10.27
CA PRO A 107 2.98 -17.44 -9.25
C PRO A 107 4.51 -17.56 -9.33
N ASP A 108 5.10 -17.19 -10.46
CA ASP A 108 6.54 -17.11 -10.71
C ASP A 108 7.24 -16.00 -9.90
N MET A 109 6.50 -14.99 -9.44
CA MET A 109 7.03 -13.91 -8.60
C MET A 109 7.39 -14.38 -7.18
N MET A 110 6.93 -15.58 -6.75
CA MET A 110 7.19 -16.10 -5.42
C MET A 110 8.38 -17.07 -5.38
N PRO A 111 9.21 -17.00 -4.32
CA PRO A 111 10.21 -18.02 -4.07
C PRO A 111 9.58 -19.41 -4.02
N PRO A 112 10.26 -20.45 -4.58
CA PRO A 112 9.69 -21.81 -4.65
C PRO A 112 9.20 -22.34 -3.30
N GLY A 113 9.90 -22.06 -2.21
CA GLY A 113 9.55 -22.54 -0.86
C GLY A 113 8.28 -21.96 -0.27
N SER A 114 7.87 -20.76 -0.69
CA SER A 114 6.64 -20.12 -0.21
C SER A 114 5.48 -20.17 -1.21
N ARG A 115 5.73 -20.61 -2.45
CA ARG A 115 4.73 -20.65 -3.53
C ARG A 115 3.47 -21.42 -3.14
N TRP A 116 3.63 -22.61 -2.50
CA TRP A 116 2.49 -23.41 -2.04
C TRP A 116 1.62 -22.65 -1.03
N TYR A 117 2.24 -21.94 -0.08
CA TYR A 117 1.52 -21.17 0.92
C TYR A 117 0.65 -20.09 0.24
N PHE A 118 1.21 -19.31 -0.64
CA PHE A 118 0.50 -18.21 -1.29
C PHE A 118 -0.49 -18.67 -2.37
N SER A 119 -0.17 -19.72 -3.15
CA SER A 119 -1.02 -20.16 -4.26
C SER A 119 -2.13 -21.13 -3.84
N TYR A 120 -1.99 -21.81 -2.71
CA TYR A 120 -2.99 -22.76 -2.23
C TYR A 120 -3.54 -22.40 -0.86
N TRP A 121 -2.66 -22.18 0.15
CA TRP A 121 -3.10 -21.96 1.53
C TRP A 121 -3.90 -20.67 1.71
N ILE A 122 -3.40 -19.54 1.20
CA ILE A 122 -4.09 -18.25 1.30
C ILE A 122 -5.45 -18.27 0.60
N PRO A 123 -5.61 -18.76 -0.66
CA PRO A 123 -6.92 -18.90 -1.29
C PRO A 123 -7.92 -19.72 -0.48
N GLN A 124 -7.48 -20.86 0.09
CA GLN A 124 -8.35 -21.68 0.96
C GLN A 124 -8.71 -20.95 2.26
N SER A 125 -7.77 -20.19 2.80
CA SER A 125 -8.01 -19.35 3.98
C SER A 125 -9.11 -18.32 3.71
N TYR A 126 -9.02 -17.58 2.60
CA TYR A 126 -10.04 -16.59 2.23
C TYR A 126 -11.43 -17.21 2.05
N ARG A 127 -11.52 -18.40 1.45
CA ARG A 127 -12.80 -19.13 1.35
C ARG A 127 -13.39 -19.48 2.71
N SER A 128 -12.54 -19.76 3.70
CA SER A 128 -12.95 -20.14 5.06
C SER A 128 -13.26 -18.98 5.99
N ALA A 129 -12.85 -17.75 5.67
CA ALA A 129 -13.17 -16.56 6.45
C ALA A 129 -14.69 -16.34 6.54
N ASP A 130 -15.17 -15.73 7.61
CA ASP A 130 -16.59 -15.40 7.76
C ASP A 130 -16.93 -14.16 6.93
N HIS A 131 -16.00 -13.21 6.81
CA HIS A 131 -16.09 -12.05 5.91
C HIS A 131 -14.70 -11.62 5.43
N ILE A 132 -14.65 -10.93 4.28
CA ILE A 132 -13.42 -10.42 3.68
C ILE A 132 -13.56 -8.91 3.48
N ILE A 133 -12.57 -8.18 3.91
CA ILE A 133 -12.37 -6.79 3.56
C ILE A 133 -11.44 -6.77 2.34
N ALA A 134 -11.91 -6.27 1.20
CA ALA A 134 -11.07 -6.01 0.04
C ALA A 134 -10.61 -4.55 0.05
N VAL A 135 -9.34 -4.30 -0.24
CA VAL A 135 -8.77 -2.94 -0.18
C VAL A 135 -9.15 -2.06 -1.38
N SER A 136 -9.71 -2.66 -2.42
CA SER A 136 -10.19 -1.99 -3.63
C SER A 136 -11.30 -2.81 -4.31
N ASP A 137 -12.07 -2.19 -5.19
CA ASP A 137 -13.03 -2.90 -6.05
C ASP A 137 -12.31 -3.87 -7.01
N CYS A 138 -11.09 -3.52 -7.45
CA CYS A 138 -10.25 -4.43 -8.21
C CYS A 138 -9.94 -5.70 -7.42
N THR A 139 -9.54 -5.60 -6.16
CA THR A 139 -9.28 -6.76 -5.30
C THR A 139 -10.56 -7.56 -5.03
N LYS A 140 -11.70 -6.90 -4.84
CA LYS A 140 -13.01 -7.57 -4.72
C LYS A 140 -13.34 -8.38 -5.96
N ASN A 141 -13.18 -7.79 -7.15
CA ASN A 141 -13.44 -8.46 -8.42
C ASN A 141 -12.52 -9.68 -8.60
N ASP A 142 -11.23 -9.55 -8.26
CA ASP A 142 -10.28 -10.67 -8.28
C ASP A 142 -10.69 -11.81 -7.32
N LEU A 143 -11.17 -11.50 -6.12
CA LEU A 143 -11.67 -12.50 -5.16
C LEU A 143 -12.88 -13.27 -5.70
N VAL A 144 -13.79 -12.58 -6.37
CA VAL A 144 -14.95 -13.20 -7.02
C VAL A 144 -14.51 -14.05 -8.21
N GLU A 145 -13.69 -13.50 -9.10
CA GLU A 145 -13.29 -14.14 -10.36
C GLU A 145 -12.39 -15.36 -10.13
N TYR A 146 -11.32 -15.22 -9.34
CA TYR A 146 -10.30 -16.28 -9.19
C TYR A 146 -10.60 -17.26 -8.06
N LEU A 147 -11.33 -16.84 -7.03
CA LEU A 147 -11.60 -17.67 -5.87
C LEU A 147 -13.06 -18.11 -5.73
N ASN A 148 -13.97 -17.65 -6.62
CA ASN A 148 -15.41 -17.88 -6.56
C ASN A 148 -16.02 -17.54 -5.19
N ILE A 149 -15.51 -16.46 -4.55
CA ILE A 149 -16.07 -15.97 -3.29
C ILE A 149 -17.29 -15.14 -3.62
N LYS A 150 -18.37 -15.38 -2.86
CA LYS A 150 -19.64 -14.68 -3.07
C LYS A 150 -19.48 -13.18 -2.78
N PRO A 151 -20.00 -12.29 -3.65
CA PRO A 151 -19.85 -10.83 -3.48
C PRO A 151 -20.36 -10.29 -2.15
N GLU A 152 -21.43 -10.88 -1.59
CA GLU A 152 -22.00 -10.50 -0.30
C GLU A 152 -21.09 -10.81 0.90
N LYS A 153 -20.05 -11.64 0.72
CA LYS A 153 -19.03 -11.95 1.70
C LYS A 153 -17.86 -10.96 1.66
N ILE A 154 -17.89 -9.98 0.75
CA ILE A 154 -16.78 -9.06 0.51
C ILE A 154 -17.26 -7.62 0.64
N THR A 155 -16.65 -6.87 1.57
CA THR A 155 -16.83 -5.41 1.68
C THR A 155 -15.57 -4.70 1.24
N VAL A 156 -15.70 -3.66 0.40
CA VAL A 156 -14.57 -2.82 0.01
C VAL A 156 -14.36 -1.76 1.07
N VAL A 157 -13.14 -1.71 1.62
CA VAL A 157 -12.70 -0.68 2.55
C VAL A 157 -11.35 -0.15 2.07
N HIS A 158 -11.35 1.04 1.50
CA HIS A 158 -10.12 1.70 1.06
C HIS A 158 -9.21 2.02 2.24
N HIS A 159 -7.91 2.06 2.01
CA HIS A 159 -6.94 2.54 2.99
C HIS A 159 -7.14 4.03 3.25
N GLY A 160 -6.74 4.49 4.44
CA GLY A 160 -6.53 5.91 4.72
C GLY A 160 -5.12 6.36 4.38
N ILE A 161 -4.90 7.65 4.48
CA ILE A 161 -3.58 8.30 4.39
C ILE A 161 -3.22 8.94 5.72
N ASP A 162 -1.93 8.93 6.08
CA ASP A 162 -1.44 9.63 7.26
C ASP A 162 -1.45 11.15 7.01
N GLN A 163 -2.01 11.90 7.96
CA GLN A 163 -2.11 13.36 7.86
C GLN A 163 -0.75 14.05 7.73
N SER A 164 0.33 13.41 8.14
CA SER A 164 1.69 13.94 7.98
C SER A 164 2.10 14.19 6.53
N PHE A 165 1.52 13.46 5.56
CA PHE A 165 1.78 13.69 4.13
C PHE A 165 1.16 14.98 3.59
N PHE A 166 0.15 15.54 4.24
CA PHE A 166 -0.44 16.83 3.86
C PHE A 166 0.37 18.04 4.36
N ASN A 167 1.36 17.81 5.23
CA ASN A 167 2.16 18.89 5.79
C ASN A 167 3.19 19.40 4.78
N VAL A 168 3.28 20.71 4.64
CA VAL A 168 4.34 21.35 3.86
C VAL A 168 5.65 21.25 4.66
N PRO A 169 6.72 20.67 4.10
CA PRO A 169 8.00 20.58 4.80
C PRO A 169 8.65 21.94 4.96
N ALA A 170 9.39 22.13 6.06
CA ALA A 170 10.20 23.32 6.26
C ALA A 170 11.36 23.40 5.25
N VAL A 171 11.77 24.60 4.86
CA VAL A 171 12.81 24.85 3.85
C VAL A 171 14.14 24.17 4.25
N GLU A 172 14.48 24.22 5.55
CA GLU A 172 15.69 23.58 6.08
C GLU A 172 15.68 22.05 5.91
N ASN A 173 14.50 21.43 6.00
CA ASN A 173 14.34 20.00 5.76
C ASN A 173 14.56 19.66 4.28
N ILE A 174 14.04 20.50 3.37
CA ILE A 174 14.23 20.33 1.92
C ILE A 174 15.73 20.37 1.58
N ALA A 175 16.42 21.42 2.02
CA ALA A 175 17.87 21.55 1.78
C ALA A 175 18.65 20.36 2.34
N SER A 176 18.36 19.97 3.59
CA SER A 176 19.05 18.86 4.27
C SER A 176 18.86 17.52 3.54
N VAL A 177 17.64 17.23 3.03
CA VAL A 177 17.38 15.99 2.30
C VAL A 177 18.07 16.01 0.93
N LYS A 178 17.99 17.12 0.20
CA LYS A 178 18.65 17.27 -1.10
C LYS A 178 20.17 17.12 -0.98
N ASP A 179 20.80 17.79 -0.03
CA ASP A 179 22.25 17.74 0.19
C ASP A 179 22.71 16.32 0.59
N ARG A 180 21.96 15.66 1.47
CA ARG A 180 22.29 14.30 1.95
C ARG A 180 22.34 13.27 0.84
N TYR A 181 21.46 13.39 -0.17
CA TYR A 181 21.35 12.41 -1.26
C TYR A 181 21.85 12.94 -2.61
N GLY A 182 22.40 14.15 -2.68
CA GLY A 182 22.89 14.76 -3.92
C GLY A 182 21.78 15.01 -4.95
N ILE A 183 20.60 15.44 -4.50
CA ILE A 183 19.42 15.60 -5.35
C ILE A 183 19.38 17.01 -5.95
N PHE A 184 19.20 17.07 -7.28
CA PHE A 184 19.08 18.32 -8.02
C PHE A 184 17.77 19.06 -7.77
N GLU A 185 17.64 20.28 -8.31
CA GLU A 185 16.40 21.06 -8.23
C GLU A 185 15.25 20.39 -8.99
N ARG A 186 15.54 19.77 -10.13
CA ARG A 186 14.56 19.08 -10.97
C ARG A 186 14.79 17.59 -10.93
N PHE A 187 13.82 16.86 -10.47
CA PHE A 187 13.89 15.39 -10.44
C PHE A 187 12.53 14.73 -10.54
N PHE A 188 12.51 13.57 -11.17
CA PHE A 188 11.43 12.60 -11.05
C PHE A 188 11.75 11.64 -9.93
N MET A 189 10.73 11.07 -9.29
CA MET A 189 10.97 10.08 -8.27
C MET A 189 10.04 8.87 -8.38
N MET A 190 10.54 7.73 -7.90
CA MET A 190 9.75 6.53 -7.63
C MET A 190 9.97 6.08 -6.20
N VAL A 191 8.95 5.48 -5.58
CA VAL A 191 9.04 4.91 -4.23
C VAL A 191 8.47 3.50 -4.21
N GLY A 192 9.18 2.58 -3.56
CA GLY A 192 8.70 1.22 -3.32
C GLY A 192 9.79 0.16 -3.34
N SER A 193 9.38 -1.10 -3.16
CA SER A 193 10.26 -2.24 -3.34
C SER A 193 10.70 -2.36 -4.80
N PHE A 194 11.97 -2.74 -5.02
CA PHE A 194 12.47 -3.02 -6.35
C PHE A 194 11.97 -4.40 -6.81
N GLU A 195 10.76 -4.42 -7.39
CA GLU A 195 10.09 -5.60 -7.93
C GLU A 195 9.73 -5.37 -9.40
N ARG A 196 9.70 -6.44 -10.20
CA ARG A 196 9.41 -6.35 -11.64
C ARG A 196 8.09 -5.62 -11.93
N ARG A 197 7.04 -5.90 -11.14
CA ARG A 197 5.72 -5.27 -11.30
C ARG A 197 5.71 -3.75 -11.14
N LYS A 198 6.72 -3.18 -10.47
CA LYS A 198 6.86 -1.72 -10.29
C LYS A 198 7.43 -1.02 -11.52
N ASN A 199 7.92 -1.79 -12.52
CA ASN A 199 8.44 -1.29 -13.79
C ASN A 199 9.52 -0.20 -13.63
N VAL A 200 10.44 -0.38 -12.65
CA VAL A 200 11.58 0.52 -12.46
C VAL A 200 12.44 0.58 -13.72
N GLU A 201 12.59 -0.56 -14.40
CA GLU A 201 13.32 -0.66 -15.67
C GLU A 201 12.71 0.27 -16.73
N LEU A 202 11.37 0.28 -16.88
CA LEU A 202 10.67 1.17 -17.79
C LEU A 202 10.94 2.66 -17.50
N ALA A 203 11.00 3.02 -16.21
CA ALA A 203 11.29 4.39 -15.81
C ALA A 203 12.74 4.79 -16.12
N ILE A 204 13.70 3.88 -15.95
CA ILE A 204 15.11 4.10 -16.33
C ILE A 204 15.22 4.26 -17.85
N ASP A 205 14.54 3.41 -18.64
CA ASP A 205 14.54 3.50 -20.10
C ASP A 205 13.93 4.81 -20.60
N ALA A 206 12.79 5.21 -20.07
CA ALA A 206 12.16 6.49 -20.41
C ALA A 206 13.04 7.68 -20.01
N PHE A 207 13.64 7.63 -18.82
CA PHE A 207 14.55 8.66 -18.35
C PHE A 207 15.82 8.74 -19.21
N SER A 208 16.38 7.62 -19.67
CA SER A 208 17.59 7.61 -20.51
C SER A 208 17.40 8.33 -21.85
N ILE A 209 16.17 8.37 -22.36
CA ILE A 209 15.83 9.13 -23.57
C ILE A 209 15.72 10.62 -23.22
N LEU A 210 14.96 10.95 -22.17
CA LEU A 210 14.74 12.32 -21.71
C LEU A 210 16.06 13.02 -21.32
N ALA A 211 16.95 12.29 -20.65
CA ALA A 211 18.21 12.81 -20.13
C ALA A 211 19.18 13.34 -21.22
N LYS A 212 18.97 12.98 -22.47
CA LYS A 212 19.81 13.46 -23.60
C LYS A 212 19.62 14.95 -23.86
N ASP A 213 18.40 15.44 -23.65
CA ASP A 213 18.02 16.83 -23.93
C ASP A 213 17.90 17.68 -22.66
N HIS A 214 17.98 17.05 -21.47
CA HIS A 214 17.76 17.69 -20.17
C HIS A 214 18.86 17.29 -19.16
N GLU A 215 20.03 17.94 -19.22
CA GLU A 215 21.17 17.62 -18.35
C GLU A 215 20.93 17.97 -16.87
N GLU A 216 20.02 18.91 -16.58
CA GLU A 216 19.70 19.43 -15.26
C GLU A 216 18.72 18.53 -14.46
N VAL A 217 18.24 17.40 -15.02
CA VAL A 217 17.20 16.57 -14.40
C VAL A 217 17.78 15.26 -13.87
N GLN A 218 17.25 14.77 -12.74
CA GLN A 218 17.58 13.47 -12.15
C GLN A 218 16.36 12.56 -12.06
N LEU A 219 16.62 11.26 -11.91
CA LEU A 219 15.66 10.24 -11.49
C LEU A 219 16.05 9.70 -10.12
N VAL A 220 15.21 9.89 -9.11
CA VAL A 220 15.43 9.46 -7.73
C VAL A 220 14.61 8.21 -7.45
N LEU A 221 15.29 7.11 -7.13
CA LEU A 221 14.70 5.79 -6.89
C LEU A 221 14.83 5.44 -5.41
N VAL A 222 13.70 5.50 -4.69
CA VAL A 222 13.63 5.25 -3.25
C VAL A 222 13.14 3.84 -2.99
N GLY A 223 13.92 3.01 -2.31
CA GLY A 223 13.50 1.65 -1.98
C GLY A 223 14.62 0.80 -1.38
N SER A 224 14.24 -0.30 -0.75
CA SER A 224 15.18 -1.22 -0.12
C SER A 224 16.04 -1.98 -1.14
N SER A 225 17.21 -2.43 -0.70
CA SER A 225 18.11 -3.25 -1.51
C SER A 225 17.50 -4.60 -1.87
N SER A 226 17.73 -5.04 -3.11
CA SER A 226 17.33 -6.35 -3.64
C SER A 226 18.25 -6.71 -4.81
N GLU A 227 18.28 -8.00 -5.19
CA GLU A 227 19.00 -8.44 -6.39
C GLU A 227 18.51 -7.70 -7.67
N TYR A 228 17.22 -7.39 -7.73
CA TYR A 228 16.66 -6.64 -8.85
C TYR A 228 17.15 -5.19 -8.87
N ARG A 229 17.38 -4.59 -7.69
CA ARG A 229 17.97 -3.24 -7.59
C ARG A 229 19.39 -3.19 -8.18
N GLU A 230 20.23 -4.18 -7.88
CA GLU A 230 21.59 -4.21 -8.41
C GLU A 230 21.61 -4.24 -9.95
N ARG A 231 20.72 -5.01 -10.56
CA ARG A 231 20.54 -4.99 -12.03
C ARG A 231 20.08 -3.64 -12.56
N MET A 232 19.28 -2.89 -11.82
CA MET A 232 18.85 -1.54 -12.21
C MET A 232 19.99 -0.53 -12.11
N ILE A 233 20.91 -0.71 -11.16
CA ILE A 233 22.15 0.08 -11.06
C ILE A 233 23.05 -0.21 -12.26
N GLU A 234 23.29 -1.49 -12.59
CA GLU A 234 24.05 -1.87 -13.78
C GLU A 234 23.46 -1.25 -15.05
N LYS A 235 22.14 -1.31 -15.22
CA LYS A 235 21.45 -0.68 -16.35
C LYS A 235 21.63 0.83 -16.40
N ALA A 236 21.60 1.53 -15.27
CA ALA A 236 21.86 2.96 -15.21
C ALA A 236 23.30 3.29 -15.66
N ASN A 237 24.26 2.47 -15.21
CA ASN A 237 25.68 2.59 -15.61
C ASN A 237 25.88 2.33 -17.11
N ASP A 238 25.19 1.34 -17.69
CA ASP A 238 25.24 1.04 -19.13
C ASP A 238 24.75 2.22 -19.99
N TYR A 239 23.87 3.06 -19.44
CA TYR A 239 23.43 4.31 -20.08
C TYR A 239 24.35 5.52 -19.78
N GLY A 240 25.38 5.39 -18.92
CA GLY A 240 26.23 6.49 -18.46
C GLY A 240 25.47 7.51 -17.62
N LEU A 241 24.52 7.05 -16.81
CA LEU A 241 23.62 7.89 -16.00
C LEU A 241 23.79 7.67 -14.48
N GLU A 242 24.95 7.16 -14.05
CA GLU A 242 25.26 6.85 -12.65
C GLU A 242 25.17 8.06 -11.72
N ASP A 243 25.47 9.26 -12.22
CA ASP A 243 25.36 10.53 -11.48
C ASP A 243 23.95 11.17 -11.60
N ARG A 244 23.10 10.63 -12.47
CA ARG A 244 21.78 11.18 -12.79
C ARG A 244 20.63 10.31 -12.31
N ILE A 245 20.89 9.03 -11.99
CA ILE A 245 19.91 8.10 -11.43
C ILE A 245 20.35 7.76 -10.00
N ILE A 246 19.67 8.34 -9.03
CA ILE A 246 20.03 8.27 -7.62
C ILE A 246 19.26 7.14 -6.93
N PHE A 247 19.96 6.14 -6.43
CA PHE A 247 19.38 5.04 -5.64
C PHE A 247 19.59 5.33 -4.14
N THR A 248 18.61 5.94 -3.49
CA THR A 248 18.75 6.41 -2.09
C THR A 248 18.77 5.29 -1.05
N GLY A 249 18.27 4.10 -1.40
CA GLY A 249 17.93 3.09 -0.40
C GLY A 249 16.61 3.41 0.30
N TYR A 250 16.39 2.80 1.48
CA TYR A 250 15.21 3.07 2.31
C TYR A 250 15.32 4.46 2.96
N LEU A 251 14.26 5.23 2.85
CA LEU A 251 14.10 6.53 3.50
C LEU A 251 13.01 6.47 4.57
N GLN A 252 13.09 7.34 5.57
CA GLN A 252 12.01 7.54 6.53
C GLN A 252 10.84 8.29 5.86
N ASP A 253 9.62 8.04 6.32
CA ASP A 253 8.39 8.65 5.77
C ASP A 253 8.47 10.18 5.67
N ARG A 254 9.13 10.85 6.64
CA ARG A 254 9.34 12.30 6.62
C ARG A 254 10.18 12.75 5.43
N ASP A 255 11.27 12.05 5.12
CA ASP A 255 12.15 12.39 4.00
C ASP A 255 11.44 12.07 2.68
N VAL A 256 10.68 10.97 2.62
CA VAL A 256 9.84 10.60 1.47
C VAL A 256 8.78 11.68 1.21
N ALA A 257 8.04 12.11 2.24
CA ALA A 257 7.03 13.18 2.11
C ALA A 257 7.66 14.49 1.64
N THR A 258 8.87 14.82 2.13
CA THR A 258 9.63 15.98 1.67
C THR A 258 9.95 15.89 0.18
N LEU A 259 10.48 14.75 -0.29
CA LEU A 259 10.80 14.57 -1.71
C LEU A 259 9.55 14.58 -2.60
N TYR A 260 8.45 13.98 -2.17
CA TYR A 260 7.17 14.07 -2.89
C TYR A 260 6.75 15.52 -3.11
N SER A 261 6.85 16.37 -2.08
CA SER A 261 6.37 17.75 -2.15
C SER A 261 7.14 18.65 -3.11
N ILE A 262 8.38 18.27 -3.48
CA ILE A 262 9.28 19.09 -4.30
C ILE A 262 9.65 18.44 -5.64
N CYS A 263 9.27 17.19 -5.89
CA CYS A 263 9.61 16.53 -7.15
C CYS A 263 8.86 17.18 -8.34
N THR A 264 9.46 17.08 -9.52
CA THR A 264 8.82 17.47 -10.78
C THR A 264 7.58 16.62 -11.03
N ALA A 265 7.71 15.29 -10.86
CA ALA A 265 6.58 14.37 -10.79
C ALA A 265 7.00 13.06 -10.11
N PHE A 266 6.03 12.42 -9.46
CA PHE A 266 6.13 11.06 -8.99
C PHE A 266 5.73 10.09 -10.11
N LEU A 267 6.58 9.11 -10.40
CA LEU A 267 6.35 8.08 -11.41
C LEU A 267 5.84 6.81 -10.75
N PHE A 268 4.69 6.32 -11.21
CA PHE A 268 4.09 5.09 -10.72
C PHE A 268 3.66 4.16 -11.85
N PRO A 269 4.63 3.66 -12.66
CA PRO A 269 4.39 2.88 -13.86
C PRO A 269 4.08 1.40 -13.57
N SER A 270 3.57 1.10 -12.38
CA SER A 270 3.27 -0.27 -11.93
C SER A 270 2.31 -0.99 -12.87
N SER A 271 2.59 -2.27 -13.15
CA SER A 271 1.69 -3.15 -13.92
C SER A 271 0.59 -3.77 -13.05
N HIS A 272 0.85 -3.94 -11.76
CA HIS A 272 -0.09 -4.54 -10.81
C HIS A 272 0.04 -3.92 -9.42
N GLU A 273 -1.11 -3.61 -8.83
CA GLU A 273 -1.25 -3.13 -7.46
C GLU A 273 -2.55 -3.66 -6.86
N GLY A 274 -2.59 -3.76 -5.54
CA GLY A 274 -3.83 -4.02 -4.83
C GLY A 274 -4.57 -2.74 -4.44
N PHE A 275 -3.81 -1.66 -4.13
CA PHE A 275 -4.35 -0.36 -3.77
C PHE A 275 -3.52 0.79 -4.35
N GLY A 276 -2.23 0.87 -4.00
CA GLY A 276 -1.35 1.95 -4.47
C GLY A 276 -1.12 3.03 -3.41
N LEU A 277 -0.76 2.65 -2.17
CA LEU A 277 -0.43 3.62 -1.12
C LEU A 277 0.56 4.71 -1.58
N PRO A 278 1.66 4.42 -2.31
CA PRO A 278 2.57 5.46 -2.78
C PRO A 278 1.93 6.49 -3.70
N LEU A 279 0.93 6.11 -4.50
CA LEU A 279 0.14 7.04 -5.30
C LEU A 279 -0.60 8.04 -4.41
N LEU A 280 -1.27 7.50 -3.38
CA LEU A 280 -2.06 8.29 -2.45
C LEU A 280 -1.17 9.23 -1.61
N GLU A 281 -0.01 8.73 -1.15
CA GLU A 281 1.00 9.50 -0.43
C GLU A 281 1.54 10.67 -1.27
N ALA A 282 1.90 10.39 -2.52
CA ALA A 282 2.38 11.41 -3.45
C ALA A 282 1.33 12.50 -3.70
N MET A 283 0.07 12.11 -3.93
CA MET A 283 -1.04 13.06 -4.10
C MET A 283 -1.27 13.90 -2.84
N ALA A 284 -1.26 13.31 -1.66
CA ALA A 284 -1.41 14.01 -0.38
C ALA A 284 -0.30 15.04 -0.15
N ALA A 285 0.95 14.68 -0.48
CA ALA A 285 2.10 15.57 -0.40
C ALA A 285 2.14 16.65 -1.49
N GLY A 286 1.20 16.62 -2.44
CA GLY A 286 1.12 17.57 -3.53
C GLY A 286 2.09 17.30 -4.69
N ALA A 287 2.55 16.07 -4.86
CA ALA A 287 3.31 15.69 -6.06
C ALA A 287 2.40 15.63 -7.29
N PRO A 288 2.80 16.17 -8.44
CA PRO A 288 2.21 15.76 -9.71
C PRO A 288 2.50 14.26 -9.93
N VAL A 289 1.53 13.51 -10.44
CA VAL A 289 1.69 12.05 -10.59
C VAL A 289 1.55 11.63 -12.05
N ILE A 290 2.48 10.79 -12.51
CA ILE A 290 2.36 10.03 -13.76
C ILE A 290 2.21 8.55 -13.38
N ALA A 291 1.08 7.95 -13.74
CA ALA A 291 0.75 6.58 -13.36
C ALA A 291 0.32 5.72 -14.54
N SER A 292 0.55 4.41 -14.46
CA SER A 292 -0.02 3.48 -15.44
C SER A 292 -1.55 3.51 -15.42
N ASP A 293 -2.19 3.33 -16.58
CA ASP A 293 -3.65 3.39 -16.75
C ASP A 293 -4.37 2.09 -16.33
N ILE A 294 -3.86 1.40 -15.31
CA ILE A 294 -4.47 0.20 -14.74
C ILE A 294 -5.68 0.54 -13.85
N ARG A 295 -6.63 -0.39 -13.79
CA ARG A 295 -7.93 -0.17 -13.12
C ARG A 295 -7.81 0.33 -11.68
N VAL A 296 -6.98 -0.30 -10.87
CA VAL A 296 -6.82 0.07 -9.46
C VAL A 296 -6.24 1.47 -9.28
N LEU A 297 -5.29 1.89 -10.12
CA LEU A 297 -4.72 3.24 -10.03
C LEU A 297 -5.74 4.31 -10.45
N LYS A 298 -6.63 3.98 -11.41
CA LYS A 298 -7.77 4.84 -11.76
C LYS A 298 -8.83 4.89 -10.66
N GLU A 299 -9.09 3.76 -9.99
CA GLU A 299 -10.00 3.71 -8.84
C GLU A 299 -9.53 4.64 -7.71
N ILE A 300 -8.24 4.57 -7.36
CA ILE A 300 -7.67 5.34 -6.26
C ILE A 300 -7.36 6.77 -6.67
N GLY A 301 -6.70 6.97 -7.81
CA GLY A 301 -6.25 8.29 -8.27
C GLY A 301 -7.35 9.17 -8.88
N GLY A 302 -8.46 8.57 -9.32
CA GLY A 302 -9.52 9.31 -10.04
C GLY A 302 -8.98 9.94 -11.32
N ASP A 303 -9.21 11.23 -11.49
CA ASP A 303 -8.75 12.05 -12.63
C ASP A 303 -7.49 12.89 -12.32
N ALA A 304 -6.91 12.70 -11.13
CA ALA A 304 -5.78 13.52 -10.68
C ALA A 304 -4.44 13.16 -11.34
N PRO A 305 -4.06 11.86 -11.51
CA PRO A 305 -2.82 11.50 -12.21
C PRO A 305 -2.88 11.71 -13.71
N CYS A 306 -1.72 12.01 -14.31
CA CYS A 306 -1.52 11.86 -15.74
C CYS A 306 -1.34 10.36 -16.04
N TYR A 307 -2.36 9.73 -16.65
CA TYR A 307 -2.30 8.30 -16.97
C TYR A 307 -1.60 8.03 -18.28
N VAL A 308 -0.73 7.01 -18.27
CA VAL A 308 0.01 6.54 -19.43
C VAL A 308 -0.28 5.07 -19.70
N GLN A 309 -0.27 4.67 -20.96
CA GLN A 309 -0.44 3.27 -21.34
C GLN A 309 0.66 2.42 -20.67
N GLU A 310 0.24 1.34 -20.00
CA GLU A 310 1.15 0.41 -19.32
C GLU A 310 2.23 -0.12 -20.27
N GLY A 311 3.47 -0.17 -19.78
CA GLY A 311 4.62 -0.75 -20.49
C GLY A 311 5.11 0.03 -21.72
N LYS A 312 4.64 1.25 -21.96
CA LYS A 312 5.05 2.08 -23.11
C LYS A 312 6.06 3.14 -22.70
N ILE A 313 7.31 2.96 -23.13
CA ILE A 313 8.43 3.86 -22.82
C ILE A 313 8.14 5.27 -23.36
N GLU A 314 7.70 5.38 -24.62
CA GLU A 314 7.45 6.67 -25.29
C GLU A 314 6.32 7.45 -24.60
N ALA A 315 5.29 6.75 -24.12
CA ALA A 315 4.18 7.38 -23.41
C ALA A 315 4.62 7.93 -22.05
N LEU A 316 5.45 7.17 -21.32
CA LEU A 316 6.01 7.61 -20.05
C LEU A 316 6.96 8.79 -20.26
N MET A 317 7.92 8.66 -21.18
CA MET A 317 8.87 9.72 -21.52
C MET A 317 8.17 11.01 -21.95
N GLY A 318 7.21 10.95 -22.88
CA GLY A 318 6.47 12.13 -23.32
C GLY A 318 5.66 12.80 -22.20
N SER A 319 5.16 12.01 -21.24
CA SER A 319 4.49 12.58 -20.05
C SER A 319 5.50 13.21 -19.08
N MET A 320 6.69 12.62 -18.92
CA MET A 320 7.77 13.23 -18.13
C MET A 320 8.20 14.56 -18.74
N GLU A 321 8.40 14.64 -20.06
CA GLU A 321 8.75 15.86 -20.77
C GLU A 321 7.68 16.95 -20.59
N ARG A 322 6.41 16.61 -20.73
CA ARG A 322 5.30 17.56 -20.47
C ARG A 322 5.33 18.08 -19.05
N MET A 323 5.59 17.24 -18.06
CA MET A 323 5.71 17.65 -16.65
C MET A 323 6.94 18.54 -16.42
N LEU A 324 7.99 18.44 -17.21
CA LEU A 324 9.15 19.34 -17.12
C LEU A 324 8.84 20.75 -17.64
N VAL A 325 8.14 20.86 -18.76
CA VAL A 325 8.00 22.13 -19.47
C VAL A 325 6.73 22.90 -19.10
N ASP A 326 5.68 22.24 -18.66
CA ASP A 326 4.36 22.84 -18.39
C ASP A 326 4.04 22.88 -16.90
N GLU A 327 4.22 24.06 -16.28
CA GLU A 327 3.88 24.32 -14.86
C GLU A 327 2.37 24.24 -14.60
N ASN A 328 1.54 24.62 -15.58
CA ASN A 328 0.08 24.61 -15.38
C ASN A 328 -0.42 23.16 -15.21
N ILE A 329 0.11 22.24 -16.01
CA ILE A 329 -0.23 20.80 -15.87
C ILE A 329 0.20 20.27 -14.50
N ARG A 330 1.40 20.66 -14.02
CA ARG A 330 1.84 20.26 -12.69
C ARG A 330 0.92 20.76 -11.60
N GLU A 331 0.55 22.05 -11.67
CA GLU A 331 -0.32 22.67 -10.67
C GLU A 331 -1.73 22.07 -10.69
N GLU A 332 -2.31 21.81 -11.85
CA GLU A 332 -3.58 21.09 -11.96
C GLU A 332 -3.52 19.70 -11.33
N CYS A 333 -2.44 18.95 -11.57
CA CYS A 333 -2.24 17.64 -10.96
C CYS A 333 -2.09 17.73 -9.43
N ARG A 334 -1.37 18.74 -8.91
CA ARG A 334 -1.22 18.99 -7.46
C ARG A 334 -2.57 19.23 -6.80
N VAL A 335 -3.33 20.18 -7.33
CA VAL A 335 -4.64 20.58 -6.76
C VAL A 335 -5.60 19.39 -6.77
N ARG A 336 -5.77 18.72 -7.93
CA ARG A 336 -6.65 17.55 -8.04
C ARG A 336 -6.16 16.39 -7.15
N GLY A 337 -4.84 16.17 -7.10
CA GLY A 337 -4.23 15.12 -6.28
C GLY A 337 -4.53 15.30 -4.80
N ARG A 338 -4.30 16.49 -4.25
CA ARG A 338 -4.60 16.77 -2.83
C ARG A 338 -6.08 16.60 -2.53
N SER A 339 -6.95 17.18 -3.33
CA SER A 339 -8.41 17.05 -3.15
C SER A 339 -8.86 15.59 -3.22
N ARG A 340 -8.26 14.78 -4.11
CA ARG A 340 -8.54 13.36 -4.18
C ARG A 340 -8.05 12.60 -2.96
N ALA A 341 -6.85 12.89 -2.46
CA ALA A 341 -6.26 12.23 -1.30
C ALA A 341 -7.05 12.52 0.00
N GLU A 342 -7.67 13.69 0.14
CA GLU A 342 -8.52 14.05 1.28
C GLU A 342 -9.74 13.14 1.47
N LEU A 343 -10.17 12.43 0.42
CA LEU A 343 -11.26 11.46 0.48
C LEU A 343 -10.87 10.14 1.17
N PHE A 344 -9.60 9.93 1.49
CA PHE A 344 -9.09 8.69 2.04
C PHE A 344 -8.64 8.89 3.50
N SER A 345 -9.46 8.43 4.42
CA SER A 345 -9.25 8.60 5.86
C SER A 345 -9.14 7.25 6.57
N TRP A 346 -8.17 7.12 7.49
CA TRP A 346 -8.11 5.96 8.38
C TRP A 346 -9.31 5.89 9.31
N ASP A 347 -9.90 7.03 9.67
CA ASP A 347 -11.09 7.06 10.52
C ASP A 347 -12.31 6.49 9.77
N ASP A 348 -12.51 6.83 8.48
CA ASP A 348 -13.57 6.25 7.64
C ASP A 348 -13.32 4.75 7.37
N ALA A 349 -12.05 4.36 7.17
CA ALA A 349 -11.68 2.95 7.04
C ALA A 349 -12.00 2.16 8.31
N ALA A 350 -11.76 2.73 9.49
CA ALA A 350 -12.09 2.12 10.77
C ALA A 350 -13.61 1.99 10.97
N ASP A 351 -14.38 3.03 10.64
CA ASP A 351 -15.85 3.02 10.74
C ASP A 351 -16.45 1.90 9.89
N LYS A 352 -16.07 1.81 8.60
CA LYS A 352 -16.49 0.71 7.71
C LYS A 352 -16.03 -0.66 8.19
N THR A 353 -14.83 -0.75 8.77
CA THR A 353 -14.31 -2.00 9.33
C THR A 353 -15.14 -2.44 10.54
N ILE A 354 -15.54 -1.51 11.41
CA ILE A 354 -16.43 -1.77 12.55
C ILE A 354 -17.81 -2.22 12.07
N GLU A 355 -18.37 -1.61 11.01
CA GLU A 355 -19.62 -2.08 10.41
C GLU A 355 -19.54 -3.55 9.97
N VAL A 356 -18.40 -3.94 9.37
CA VAL A 356 -18.16 -5.35 9.01
C VAL A 356 -18.15 -6.24 10.27
N TYR A 357 -17.49 -5.84 11.35
CA TYR A 357 -17.47 -6.62 12.60
C TYR A 357 -18.87 -6.81 13.17
N MET A 358 -19.65 -5.71 13.27
CA MET A 358 -21.02 -5.76 13.80
C MET A 358 -21.92 -6.66 12.95
N ASN A 359 -21.79 -6.60 11.62
CA ASN A 359 -22.54 -7.47 10.72
C ASN A 359 -22.19 -8.95 10.93
N VAL A 360 -20.90 -9.30 11.07
CA VAL A 360 -20.42 -10.66 11.30
C VAL A 360 -20.89 -11.19 12.66
N LEU A 361 -20.92 -10.35 13.69
CA LEU A 361 -21.39 -10.69 15.03
C LEU A 361 -22.93 -10.71 15.15
N GLY A 362 -23.67 -10.33 14.11
CA GLY A 362 -25.13 -10.26 14.14
C GLY A 362 -25.69 -9.14 15.02
N MET A 363 -24.87 -8.16 15.38
CA MET A 363 -25.22 -7.01 16.21
C MET A 363 -25.88 -5.94 15.36
N ARG A 364 -27.17 -6.11 15.04
CA ARG A 364 -27.95 -5.13 14.26
C ARG A 364 -28.40 -3.96 15.13
N GLY A 365 -28.24 -2.74 14.62
CA GLY A 365 -28.80 -1.52 15.27
C GLY A 365 -27.75 -0.60 15.86
N PHE A 366 -26.52 -0.60 15.37
CA PHE A 366 -25.54 0.44 15.66
C PHE A 366 -25.78 1.65 14.75
N ASP A 367 -26.92 2.36 15.00
CA ASP A 367 -27.23 3.64 14.34
C ASP A 367 -26.30 4.79 14.80
N GLY A 368 -25.14 4.46 15.38
CA GLY A 368 -24.23 5.42 16.00
C GLY A 368 -23.14 5.99 15.10
N ILE A 369 -23.03 5.53 13.83
CA ILE A 369 -22.10 6.14 12.88
C ILE A 369 -22.90 7.12 12.02
N PRO A 370 -22.77 8.45 12.23
CA PRO A 370 -23.49 9.43 11.40
C PRO A 370 -23.03 9.26 9.94
N ALA A 371 -23.99 8.97 9.05
CA ALA A 371 -23.74 9.04 7.62
C ALA A 371 -23.23 10.45 7.31
N ARG A 372 -21.94 10.59 7.03
CA ARG A 372 -21.44 11.85 6.45
C ARG A 372 -22.04 11.95 5.06
N VAL A 373 -22.83 12.99 4.87
CA VAL A 373 -23.41 13.39 3.57
C VAL A 373 -22.24 13.54 2.59
N THR A 374 -22.29 12.74 1.52
CA THR A 374 -21.38 12.74 0.37
C THR A 374 -21.37 14.07 -0.35
#